data_737df35a30a7875c704ad42d8e05f525
#
_entry.id   737df35a30a7875c704ad42d8e05f525
#
_cell.length_a   1.000
_cell.length_b   1.000
_cell.length_c   1.000
_cell.angle_alpha   90.00
_cell.angle_beta   90.00
_cell.angle_gamma   90.00
#
_symmetry.space_group_name_H-M   'P 1'
#
loop_
_entity.id
_entity.type
_entity.pdbx_description
1 polymer ?
#
loop_
_entity_poly.entity_id
_entity_poly.type
_entity_poly.pdbx_seq_one_letter_code
_entity_poly.pdbx_strand_id
1 'polypeptide(L)'
;MPGIPHDPSPTVITRRAALGTAVGAAGVCVLAACSSPGAGSGSGGSGNGGSGTGGSGSGSGSTSSPDAANGIALSDIPVGGAISATYKGGPIVVAQPESGTAVAFSAICTHMGCVVAPSGKQFDCPCHGSEFSASTGDVIRGPATRPLPKLNATVSGGKVTIS
;
A
#
# COMPACT_ATOMS: atom_id res chain seq x y z
N MET A 1 -21.69 -28.99 -46.13
CA MET A 1 -21.70 -28.78 -44.69
C MET A 1 -20.31 -29.10 -44.17
N PRO A 2 -19.47 -28.11 -43.80
CA PRO A 2 -18.14 -28.36 -43.23
C PRO A 2 -18.24 -28.56 -41.71
N GLY A 3 -17.54 -29.59 -41.25
CA GLY A 3 -17.56 -30.07 -39.87
C GLY A 3 -16.92 -29.07 -38.88
N ILE A 4 -17.48 -29.04 -37.67
CA ILE A 4 -17.03 -28.28 -36.51
C ILE A 4 -15.83 -28.98 -35.89
N PRO A 5 -14.67 -28.31 -35.68
CA PRO A 5 -13.57 -28.88 -34.93
C PRO A 5 -13.89 -28.94 -33.44
N HIS A 6 -13.70 -30.14 -32.83
CA HIS A 6 -13.78 -30.36 -31.41
C HIS A 6 -12.58 -29.74 -30.69
N ASP A 7 -12.84 -28.80 -29.77
CA ASP A 7 -11.89 -28.19 -28.87
C ASP A 7 -11.53 -29.17 -27.73
N PRO A 8 -10.26 -29.51 -27.48
CA PRO A 8 -9.89 -30.37 -26.35
C PRO A 8 -9.98 -29.62 -25.03
N SER A 9 -10.75 -30.15 -24.10
CA SER A 9 -10.92 -29.69 -22.72
C SER A 9 -9.58 -29.55 -21.98
N PRO A 10 -9.44 -28.50 -21.15
CA PRO A 10 -8.23 -28.32 -20.34
C PRO A 10 -8.15 -29.37 -19.23
N THR A 11 -7.01 -30.05 -19.18
CA THR A 11 -6.66 -31.03 -18.15
C THR A 11 -6.48 -30.35 -16.80
N VAL A 12 -7.37 -30.65 -15.86
CA VAL A 12 -7.26 -30.19 -14.47
C VAL A 12 -6.12 -30.95 -13.78
N ILE A 13 -5.00 -30.28 -13.52
CA ILE A 13 -3.89 -30.84 -12.73
C ILE A 13 -4.21 -30.64 -11.25
N THR A 14 -4.67 -31.71 -10.60
CA THR A 14 -4.88 -31.76 -9.14
C THR A 14 -3.52 -31.94 -8.46
N ARG A 15 -3.00 -30.89 -7.82
CA ARG A 15 -1.83 -30.99 -6.94
C ARG A 15 -2.27 -31.53 -5.58
N ARG A 16 -1.86 -32.77 -5.30
CA ARG A 16 -1.99 -33.41 -3.98
C ARG A 16 -1.11 -32.68 -2.98
N ALA A 17 -1.74 -32.18 -1.91
CA ALA A 17 -1.07 -31.64 -0.74
C ALA A 17 -0.39 -32.79 0.03
N ALA A 18 0.92 -32.69 0.24
CA ALA A 18 1.66 -33.55 1.16
C ALA A 18 1.57 -32.95 2.55
N LEU A 19 0.92 -33.65 3.47
CA LEU A 19 0.91 -33.38 4.91
C LEU A 19 2.24 -33.86 5.50
N GLY A 20 3.09 -32.95 5.92
CA GLY A 20 4.28 -33.18 6.71
C GLY A 20 4.00 -32.87 8.18
N THR A 21 3.86 -33.90 9.01
CA THR A 21 3.86 -33.84 10.47
C THR A 21 5.29 -33.71 10.98
N ALA A 22 5.61 -32.61 11.71
CA ALA A 22 6.80 -32.53 12.53
C ALA A 22 6.39 -32.21 13.97
N VAL A 23 6.62 -33.21 14.81
CA VAL A 23 6.55 -33.15 16.30
C VAL A 23 7.91 -32.66 16.80
N GLY A 24 7.95 -31.78 17.78
CA GLY A 24 9.18 -31.62 18.57
C GLY A 24 9.34 -30.32 19.34
N ALA A 25 9.38 -30.50 20.65
CA ALA A 25 10.16 -29.86 21.69
C ALA A 25 9.59 -28.62 22.39
N ALA A 26 9.20 -28.89 23.64
CA ALA A 26 8.99 -27.96 24.74
C ALA A 26 10.27 -27.17 25.07
N GLY A 27 10.17 -25.85 25.14
CA GLY A 27 11.18 -24.96 25.69
C GLY A 27 10.58 -24.09 26.78
N VAL A 28 10.94 -24.43 28.01
CA VAL A 28 10.65 -23.66 29.23
C VAL A 28 11.51 -22.39 29.22
N CYS A 29 10.94 -21.20 29.19
CA CYS A 29 11.65 -19.95 29.46
C CYS A 29 11.12 -19.28 30.72
N VAL A 30 12.06 -19.13 31.63
CA VAL A 30 12.03 -18.57 32.96
C VAL A 30 11.60 -17.10 32.97
N LEU A 31 10.67 -16.78 33.87
CA LEU A 31 10.28 -15.43 34.27
C LEU A 31 11.41 -14.77 35.05
N ALA A 32 11.94 -13.67 34.58
CA ALA A 32 12.75 -12.76 35.39
C ALA A 32 11.95 -11.47 35.59
N ALA A 33 11.38 -11.34 36.79
CA ALA A 33 10.82 -10.11 37.27
C ALA A 33 11.94 -9.21 37.79
N CYS A 34 12.05 -7.99 37.29
CA CYS A 34 12.80 -6.91 37.91
C CYS A 34 11.86 -5.76 38.23
N SER A 35 11.43 -5.73 39.47
CA SER A 35 10.79 -4.56 40.12
C SER A 35 11.88 -3.62 40.60
N SER A 36 11.78 -2.33 40.33
CA SER A 36 12.44 -1.30 41.12
C SER A 36 11.56 -0.05 41.17
N PRO A 37 11.11 0.37 42.35
CA PRO A 37 10.54 1.69 42.55
C PRO A 37 11.65 2.67 42.95
N GLY A 38 11.76 3.80 42.29
CA GLY A 38 12.62 4.91 42.65
C GLY A 38 11.89 6.24 42.50
N ALA A 39 11.28 6.68 43.61
CA ALA A 39 10.86 8.06 43.77
C ALA A 39 12.08 8.95 44.04
N GLY A 40 12.23 10.05 43.35
CA GLY A 40 13.24 11.06 43.53
C GLY A 40 12.81 12.42 42.98
N SER A 41 12.23 13.25 43.85
CA SER A 41 12.06 14.69 43.64
C SER A 41 13.42 15.38 43.69
N GLY A 42 13.71 16.24 42.73
CA GLY A 42 14.90 17.09 42.71
C GLY A 42 14.72 18.27 41.76
N SER A 43 14.55 19.43 42.38
CA SER A 43 14.53 20.76 41.75
C SER A 43 15.90 21.19 41.24
N GLY A 44 15.94 21.96 40.15
CA GLY A 44 16.87 23.08 39.93
C GLY A 44 18.10 22.79 39.09
N GLY A 45 18.35 23.61 38.10
CA GLY A 45 19.65 23.82 37.51
C GLY A 45 19.63 24.20 36.04
N SER A 46 19.66 25.51 35.76
CA SER A 46 20.10 26.07 34.47
C SER A 46 21.53 25.64 34.15
N GLY A 47 21.81 25.20 32.93
CA GLY A 47 23.16 24.86 32.45
C GLY A 47 23.18 24.68 30.96
N ASN A 48 23.65 25.69 30.31
CA ASN A 48 24.14 25.90 28.97
C ASN A 48 25.04 24.78 28.41
N GLY A 49 24.89 24.47 27.09
CA GLY A 49 25.97 24.08 26.20
C GLY A 49 26.21 22.60 26.02
N GLY A 50 26.10 22.14 24.79
CA GLY A 50 26.73 20.88 24.37
C GLY A 50 26.14 20.30 23.10
N SER A 51 26.77 20.61 21.95
CA SER A 51 26.57 19.93 20.69
C SER A 51 26.74 18.43 20.86
N GLY A 52 25.73 17.65 20.57
CA GLY A 52 25.79 16.19 20.47
C GLY A 52 25.06 15.76 19.22
N THR A 53 25.81 15.53 18.15
CA THR A 53 25.40 14.93 16.90
C THR A 53 24.89 13.53 17.17
N GLY A 54 23.58 13.33 17.21
CA GLY A 54 22.93 12.05 17.25
C GLY A 54 21.91 12.00 16.10
N GLY A 55 22.36 11.55 14.94
CA GLY A 55 21.54 11.40 13.77
C GLY A 55 20.52 10.28 13.94
N SER A 56 19.30 10.59 14.37
CA SER A 56 18.14 9.77 14.06
C SER A 56 17.59 10.29 12.75
N GLY A 57 18.03 9.66 11.67
CA GLY A 57 17.49 9.86 10.34
C GLY A 57 16.07 9.34 10.24
N SER A 58 15.09 10.06 10.78
CA SER A 58 13.73 10.01 10.27
C SER A 58 13.75 10.75 8.94
N GLY A 59 14.01 9.97 7.89
CA GLY A 59 13.86 10.42 6.51
C GLY A 59 12.39 10.69 6.24
N SER A 60 11.89 11.83 6.71
CA SER A 60 10.74 12.50 6.07
C SER A 60 11.22 13.01 4.72
N GLY A 61 11.42 12.08 3.79
CA GLY A 61 11.52 12.41 2.39
C GLY A 61 10.19 13.04 2.01
N SER A 62 10.17 14.37 1.86
CA SER A 62 9.19 15.04 1.02
C SER A 62 9.41 14.51 -0.39
N THR A 63 8.98 13.29 -0.65
CA THR A 63 8.83 12.79 -2.01
C THR A 63 7.65 13.54 -2.59
N SER A 64 7.94 14.59 -3.33
CA SER A 64 6.95 15.24 -4.19
C SER A 64 6.30 14.11 -4.99
N SER A 65 4.98 13.96 -4.84
CA SER A 65 4.24 12.95 -5.61
C SER A 65 4.53 13.17 -7.11
N PRO A 66 4.87 12.12 -7.87
CA PRO A 66 5.21 12.27 -9.27
C PRO A 66 4.04 12.87 -10.04
N ASP A 67 4.35 13.76 -11.01
CA ASP A 67 3.34 14.32 -11.90
C ASP A 67 3.10 13.34 -13.06
N ALA A 68 1.89 12.77 -13.09
CA ALA A 68 1.47 11.81 -14.09
C ALA A 68 1.28 12.41 -15.50
N ALA A 69 1.29 13.73 -15.65
CA ALA A 69 1.25 14.38 -16.98
C ALA A 69 2.50 14.05 -17.80
N ASN A 70 3.65 13.83 -17.16
CA ASN A 70 4.91 13.45 -17.79
C ASN A 70 5.11 11.92 -17.91
N GLY A 71 4.12 11.14 -17.49
CA GLY A 71 4.20 9.69 -17.39
C GLY A 71 5.00 9.25 -16.15
N ILE A 72 4.52 8.21 -15.50
CA ILE A 72 5.14 7.56 -14.34
C ILE A 72 5.87 6.32 -14.84
N ALA A 73 7.11 6.10 -14.41
CA ALA A 73 7.78 4.84 -14.73
C ALA A 73 7.05 3.69 -14.04
N LEU A 74 6.72 2.64 -14.81
CA LEU A 74 6.00 1.49 -14.26
C LEU A 74 6.79 0.77 -13.17
N SER A 75 8.14 0.84 -13.24
CA SER A 75 9.06 0.33 -12.23
C SER A 75 8.94 1.01 -10.87
N ASP A 76 8.43 2.24 -10.83
CA ASP A 76 8.25 3.00 -9.60
C ASP A 76 6.99 2.59 -8.83
N ILE A 77 6.13 1.80 -9.48
CA ILE A 77 4.89 1.30 -8.88
C ILE A 77 5.11 -0.17 -8.49
N PRO A 78 5.09 -0.52 -7.20
CA PRO A 78 5.26 -1.91 -6.78
C PRO A 78 4.20 -2.83 -7.37
N VAL A 79 4.59 -4.03 -7.83
CA VAL A 79 3.63 -5.05 -8.28
C VAL A 79 2.77 -5.50 -7.09
N GLY A 80 1.46 -5.48 -7.24
CA GLY A 80 0.50 -5.71 -6.16
C GLY A 80 0.35 -4.53 -5.18
N GLY A 81 0.97 -3.36 -5.50
CA GLY A 81 0.94 -2.15 -4.70
C GLY A 81 0.48 -0.92 -5.49
N ALA A 82 0.69 0.25 -4.90
CA ALA A 82 0.27 1.52 -5.49
C ALA A 82 1.13 2.69 -4.99
N ILE A 83 1.04 3.82 -5.68
CA ILE A 83 1.66 5.09 -5.32
C ILE A 83 0.64 6.23 -5.37
N SER A 84 0.93 7.30 -4.63
CA SER A 84 0.26 8.59 -4.80
C SER A 84 0.95 9.39 -5.90
N ALA A 85 0.17 10.10 -6.71
CA ALA A 85 0.66 10.97 -7.78
C ALA A 85 -0.24 12.20 -7.93
N THR A 86 0.14 13.11 -8.82
CA THR A 86 -0.71 14.24 -9.22
C THR A 86 -0.99 14.17 -10.72
N TYR A 87 -2.16 14.63 -11.13
CA TYR A 87 -2.54 14.77 -12.53
C TYR A 87 -3.41 16.00 -12.72
N LYS A 88 -2.99 16.91 -13.61
CA LYS A 88 -3.67 18.21 -13.85
C LYS A 88 -3.94 18.98 -12.55
N GLY A 89 -2.99 18.93 -11.60
CA GLY A 89 -3.08 19.60 -10.31
C GLY A 89 -3.98 18.91 -9.28
N GLY A 90 -4.60 17.76 -9.60
CA GLY A 90 -5.41 16.98 -8.67
C GLY A 90 -4.66 15.75 -8.15
N PRO A 91 -4.94 15.32 -6.89
CA PRO A 91 -4.36 14.10 -6.36
C PRO A 91 -4.98 12.87 -6.98
N ILE A 92 -4.12 11.91 -7.36
CA ILE A 92 -4.52 10.60 -7.89
C ILE A 92 -3.77 9.47 -7.16
N VAL A 93 -4.27 8.27 -7.27
CA VAL A 93 -3.58 7.03 -6.89
C VAL A 93 -3.43 6.15 -8.12
N VAL A 94 -2.24 5.55 -8.27
CA VAL A 94 -1.93 4.66 -9.39
C VAL A 94 -1.45 3.34 -8.83
N ALA A 95 -2.08 2.25 -9.23
CA ALA A 95 -1.75 0.90 -8.78
C ALA A 95 -1.23 0.04 -9.94
N GLN A 96 -0.40 -0.93 -9.60
CA GLN A 96 0.04 -2.01 -10.48
C GLN A 96 -0.46 -3.36 -9.94
N PRO A 97 -1.73 -3.74 -10.20
CA PRO A 97 -2.31 -4.97 -9.66
C PRO A 97 -1.53 -6.23 -10.05
N GLU A 98 -1.05 -6.25 -11.29
CA GLU A 98 -0.24 -7.32 -11.89
C GLU A 98 0.92 -6.70 -12.66
N SER A 99 2.01 -7.45 -12.79
CA SER A 99 3.18 -6.99 -13.55
C SER A 99 2.81 -6.56 -14.96
N GLY A 100 3.22 -5.37 -15.36
CA GLY A 100 2.97 -4.83 -16.71
C GLY A 100 1.61 -4.13 -16.86
N THR A 101 0.75 -4.11 -15.83
CA THR A 101 -0.55 -3.43 -15.86
C THR A 101 -0.56 -2.20 -14.96
N ALA A 102 -1.41 -1.24 -15.24
CA ALA A 102 -1.65 -0.12 -14.33
C ALA A 102 -3.11 0.31 -14.36
N VAL A 103 -3.59 0.73 -13.21
CA VAL A 103 -4.91 1.36 -13.04
C VAL A 103 -4.75 2.64 -12.24
N ALA A 104 -5.59 3.63 -12.51
CA ALA A 104 -5.54 4.91 -11.81
C ALA A 104 -6.93 5.37 -11.39
N PHE A 105 -6.96 6.07 -10.26
CA PHE A 105 -8.20 6.62 -9.71
C PHE A 105 -7.93 8.03 -9.15
N SER A 106 -8.98 8.85 -9.10
CA SER A 106 -8.95 10.05 -8.28
C SER A 106 -8.68 9.66 -6.83
N ALA A 107 -7.76 10.34 -6.16
CA ALA A 107 -7.50 10.11 -4.75
C ALA A 107 -8.52 10.82 -3.83
N ILE A 108 -9.56 11.43 -4.39
CA ILE A 108 -10.58 12.13 -3.61
C ILE A 108 -11.60 11.12 -3.09
N CYS A 109 -11.62 10.94 -1.76
CA CYS A 109 -12.55 10.05 -1.07
C CYS A 109 -14.01 10.46 -1.35
N THR A 110 -14.82 9.50 -1.80
CA THR A 110 -16.20 9.73 -2.20
C THR A 110 -17.18 9.91 -1.02
N HIS A 111 -16.68 9.81 0.23
CA HIS A 111 -17.45 10.16 1.41
C HIS A 111 -17.50 11.67 1.62
N MET A 112 -16.36 12.33 1.87
CA MET A 112 -16.28 13.76 2.20
C MET A 112 -15.05 14.47 1.62
N GLY A 113 -14.46 13.96 0.54
CA GLY A 113 -13.42 14.67 -0.21
C GLY A 113 -12.00 14.63 0.38
N CYS A 114 -11.74 13.87 1.45
CA CYS A 114 -10.38 13.67 1.94
C CYS A 114 -9.52 12.93 0.92
N VAL A 115 -8.21 13.13 0.96
CA VAL A 115 -7.28 12.41 0.08
C VAL A 115 -7.01 11.02 0.65
N VAL A 116 -7.26 9.98 -0.15
CA VAL A 116 -6.90 8.60 0.19
C VAL A 116 -5.43 8.34 -0.09
N ALA A 117 -4.84 7.38 0.62
CA ALA A 117 -3.45 6.97 0.46
C ALA A 117 -3.32 5.47 0.17
N PRO A 118 -2.28 5.03 -0.57
CA PRO A 118 -1.98 3.63 -0.77
C PRO A 118 -1.70 2.90 0.55
N SER A 119 -2.28 1.70 0.71
CA SER A 119 -2.09 0.81 1.86
C SER A 119 -2.13 -0.64 1.37
N GLY A 120 -0.97 -1.15 0.93
CA GLY A 120 -0.90 -2.50 0.32
C GLY A 120 -1.77 -2.62 -0.92
N LYS A 121 -2.77 -3.50 -0.88
CA LYS A 121 -3.70 -3.75 -2.00
C LYS A 121 -4.98 -2.91 -1.94
N GLN A 122 -4.99 -1.86 -1.15
CA GLN A 122 -6.12 -0.97 -0.96
C GLN A 122 -5.70 0.49 -0.84
N PHE A 123 -6.66 1.40 -0.85
CA PHE A 123 -6.50 2.81 -0.54
C PHE A 123 -7.29 3.13 0.71
N ASP A 124 -6.63 3.75 1.69
CA ASP A 124 -7.23 4.10 2.97
C ASP A 124 -7.52 5.60 3.04
N CYS A 125 -8.71 5.94 3.50
CA CYS A 125 -9.09 7.32 3.79
C CYS A 125 -8.81 7.64 5.26
N PRO A 126 -7.86 8.55 5.57
CA PRO A 126 -7.46 8.80 6.96
C PRO A 126 -8.52 9.54 7.79
N CYS A 127 -9.49 10.20 7.13
CA CYS A 127 -10.46 11.02 7.84
C CYS A 127 -11.52 10.19 8.59
N HIS A 128 -12.12 9.20 7.91
CA HIS A 128 -13.24 8.44 8.47
C HIS A 128 -13.11 6.94 8.21
N GLY A 129 -11.94 6.45 7.77
CA GLY A 129 -11.64 5.03 7.65
C GLY A 129 -12.34 4.29 6.50
N SER A 130 -12.76 5.01 5.44
CA SER A 130 -13.20 4.32 4.21
C SER A 130 -12.01 3.65 3.54
N GLU A 131 -12.22 2.43 3.03
CA GLU A 131 -11.22 1.64 2.31
C GLU A 131 -11.73 1.30 0.91
N PHE A 132 -10.81 1.35 -0.06
CA PHE A 132 -11.12 1.10 -1.47
C PHE A 132 -10.12 0.10 -2.05
N SER A 133 -10.56 -0.74 -2.96
CA SER A 133 -9.71 -1.69 -3.68
C SER A 133 -8.70 -0.96 -4.58
N ALA A 134 -7.42 -1.29 -4.47
CA ALA A 134 -6.40 -0.71 -5.34
C ALA A 134 -6.50 -1.20 -6.79
N SER A 135 -7.14 -2.32 -7.05
CA SER A 135 -7.31 -2.86 -8.41
C SER A 135 -8.55 -2.36 -9.14
N THR A 136 -9.65 -2.09 -8.41
CA THR A 136 -10.95 -1.74 -9.01
C THR A 136 -11.46 -0.37 -8.61
N GLY A 137 -10.99 0.20 -7.50
CA GLY A 137 -11.52 1.43 -6.91
C GLY A 137 -12.80 1.24 -6.10
N ASP A 138 -13.32 0.01 -6.02
CA ASP A 138 -14.57 -0.30 -5.32
C ASP A 138 -14.41 -0.11 -3.81
N VAL A 139 -15.51 0.22 -3.14
CA VAL A 139 -15.55 0.33 -1.68
C VAL A 139 -15.40 -1.05 -1.06
N ILE A 140 -14.37 -1.21 -0.21
CA ILE A 140 -14.17 -2.39 0.65
C ILE A 140 -14.87 -2.15 1.99
N ARG A 141 -14.69 -0.92 2.54
CA ARG A 141 -15.30 -0.52 3.82
C ARG A 141 -15.71 0.94 3.76
N GLY A 142 -16.94 1.21 4.26
CA GLY A 142 -17.49 2.55 4.39
C GLY A 142 -16.81 3.38 5.49
N PRO A 143 -17.25 4.64 5.65
CA PRO A 143 -18.58 5.20 5.30
C PRO A 143 -18.79 5.62 3.83
N ALA A 144 -17.79 5.62 2.95
CA ALA A 144 -18.02 5.85 1.53
C ALA A 144 -18.98 4.79 0.96
N THR A 145 -19.87 5.20 0.05
CA THR A 145 -20.87 4.33 -0.59
C THR A 145 -20.70 4.21 -2.11
N ARG A 146 -19.72 4.91 -2.67
CA ARG A 146 -19.42 4.92 -4.10
C ARG A 146 -17.94 4.65 -4.33
N PRO A 147 -17.56 3.96 -5.44
CA PRO A 147 -16.17 3.72 -5.79
C PRO A 147 -15.42 5.04 -6.05
N LEU A 148 -14.09 4.97 -6.02
CA LEU A 148 -13.25 6.06 -6.48
C LEU A 148 -13.43 6.25 -8.00
N PRO A 149 -13.51 7.50 -8.50
CA PRO A 149 -13.59 7.78 -9.93
C PRO A 149 -12.36 7.25 -10.66
N LYS A 150 -12.59 6.39 -11.66
CA LYS A 150 -11.52 5.79 -12.48
C LYS A 150 -11.00 6.80 -13.51
N LEU A 151 -9.70 6.79 -13.73
CA LEU A 151 -8.99 7.53 -14.77
C LEU A 151 -8.48 6.54 -15.82
N ASN A 152 -8.32 7.01 -17.06
CA ASN A 152 -7.70 6.19 -18.10
C ASN A 152 -6.20 6.11 -17.86
N ALA A 153 -5.69 4.91 -17.63
CA ALA A 153 -4.27 4.62 -17.49
C ALA A 153 -3.83 3.72 -18.65
N THR A 154 -2.78 4.10 -19.35
CA THR A 154 -2.20 3.33 -20.45
C THR A 154 -0.73 3.05 -20.16
N VAL A 155 -0.33 1.77 -20.30
CA VAL A 155 1.07 1.35 -20.17
C VAL A 155 1.68 1.23 -21.56
N SER A 156 2.76 1.95 -21.82
CA SER A 156 3.52 1.89 -23.06
C SER A 156 5.00 2.18 -22.82
N GLY A 157 5.90 1.35 -23.36
CA GLY A 157 7.34 1.54 -23.21
C GLY A 157 7.82 1.60 -21.77
N GLY A 158 7.18 0.87 -20.84
CA GLY A 158 7.52 0.89 -19.42
C GLY A 158 7.08 2.16 -18.68
N LYS A 159 6.21 2.97 -19.28
CA LYS A 159 5.61 4.16 -18.66
C LYS A 159 4.10 4.05 -18.57
N VAL A 160 3.53 4.62 -17.52
CA VAL A 160 2.09 4.79 -17.31
C VAL A 160 1.74 6.24 -17.63
N THR A 161 0.84 6.45 -18.57
CA THR A 161 0.27 7.76 -18.93
C THR A 161 -1.19 7.81 -18.51
N ILE A 162 -1.62 8.97 -18.00
CA ILE A 162 -3.00 9.23 -17.55
C ILE A 162 -3.66 10.22 -18.51
N SER A 163 -4.93 9.95 -18.89
CA SER A 163 -5.70 10.80 -19.80
C SER A 163 -7.16 10.97 -19.35
#